data_5f50895454737c56183e43d9bf83417e
#
_entry.id   5f50895454737c56183e43d9bf83417e
#
_cell.length_a   1.000
_cell.length_b   1.000
_cell.length_c   1.000
_cell.angle_alpha   90.00
_cell.angle_beta   90.00
_cell.angle_gamma   90.00
#
_symmetry.space_group_name_H-M   'P 1'
#
loop_
_entity.id
_entity.type
_entity.pdbx_description
1 polymer ?
#
loop_
_entity_poly.entity_id
_entity_poly.type
_entity_poly.pdbx_seq_one_letter_code
_entity_poly.pdbx_strand_id
1 'polypeptide(L)'
;MTGGSIRLNRKETFSVSMVLFIGLFYVLSLVSALFQTQSIPVNKLFGITEGTFLLLSLIYCSGAIFFFRKKNIGWIICAATLLNFVVVVFKGVINVSQSPRFDAYAAMVISFFLLLLMALVFLFNKNTRLKFAVSNKSYLLTIAVYIMLLLITFLL
;
A
#
# COMPACT_ATOMS: atom_id res chain seq x y z
N MET A 1 -18.09 30.57 5.55
CA MET A 1 -17.03 29.60 5.19
C MET A 1 -17.68 28.50 4.37
N THR A 2 -17.66 28.65 3.04
CA THR A 2 -18.27 27.71 2.09
C THR A 2 -17.40 26.47 2.01
N GLY A 3 -17.84 25.40 2.64
CA GLY A 3 -17.22 24.08 2.55
C GLY A 3 -17.36 23.47 1.15
N GLY A 4 -16.66 24.02 0.18
CA GLY A 4 -16.58 23.42 -1.14
C GLY A 4 -16.01 22.02 -0.99
N SER A 5 -16.80 21.01 -1.29
CA SER A 5 -16.36 19.63 -1.36
C SER A 5 -15.34 19.51 -2.52
N ILE A 6 -14.05 19.77 -2.22
CA ILE A 6 -13.00 19.60 -3.19
C ILE A 6 -12.95 18.11 -3.52
N ARG A 7 -13.55 17.73 -4.65
CA ARG A 7 -13.50 16.34 -5.13
C ARG A 7 -12.05 15.93 -5.39
N LEU A 8 -11.72 14.68 -5.08
CA LEU A 8 -10.46 14.10 -5.49
C LEU A 8 -10.40 14.06 -7.01
N ASN A 9 -9.24 14.37 -7.59
CA ASN A 9 -9.01 14.20 -9.02
C ASN A 9 -8.91 12.69 -9.35
N ARG A 10 -9.22 12.29 -10.58
CA ARG A 10 -9.11 10.90 -11.06
C ARG A 10 -7.76 10.26 -10.72
N LYS A 11 -6.65 11.02 -10.85
CA LYS A 11 -5.30 10.56 -10.49
C LYS A 11 -5.13 10.26 -9.01
N GLU A 12 -5.67 11.11 -8.15
CA GLU A 12 -5.66 10.94 -6.70
C GLU A 12 -6.52 9.75 -6.29
N THR A 13 -7.71 9.63 -6.89
CA THR A 13 -8.61 8.50 -6.67
C THR A 13 -7.93 7.19 -7.07
N PHE A 14 -7.25 7.14 -8.21
CA PHE A 14 -6.51 5.96 -8.65
C PHE A 14 -5.44 5.54 -7.62
N SER A 15 -4.60 6.50 -7.17
CA SER A 15 -3.53 6.20 -6.20
C SER A 15 -4.08 5.67 -4.88
N VAL A 16 -5.15 6.27 -4.34
CA VAL A 16 -5.74 5.81 -3.09
C VAL A 16 -6.50 4.48 -3.26
N SER A 17 -7.11 4.24 -4.42
CA SER A 17 -7.75 2.96 -4.73
C SER A 17 -6.75 1.82 -4.78
N MET A 18 -5.53 2.06 -5.29
CA MET A 18 -4.44 1.08 -5.25
C MET A 18 -4.05 0.74 -3.81
N VAL A 19 -3.93 1.74 -2.93
CA VAL A 19 -3.61 1.50 -1.50
C VAL A 19 -4.73 0.73 -0.81
N LEU A 20 -6.00 1.07 -1.09
CA LEU A 20 -7.15 0.31 -0.57
C LEU A 20 -7.16 -1.13 -1.07
N PHE A 21 -6.91 -1.35 -2.34
CA PHE A 21 -6.82 -2.69 -2.93
C PHE A 21 -5.76 -3.53 -2.22
N ILE A 22 -4.57 -2.95 -1.98
CA ILE A 22 -3.50 -3.59 -1.22
C ILE A 22 -3.98 -3.94 0.20
N GLY A 23 -4.59 -2.97 0.91
CA GLY A 23 -5.11 -3.19 2.27
C GLY A 23 -6.16 -4.30 2.32
N LEU A 24 -7.11 -4.32 1.38
CA LEU A 24 -8.12 -5.36 1.26
C LEU A 24 -7.53 -6.72 0.92
N PHE A 25 -6.49 -6.77 0.09
CA PHE A 25 -5.78 -8.00 -0.22
C PHE A 25 -5.19 -8.65 1.04
N TYR A 26 -4.60 -7.85 1.95
CA TYR A 26 -4.11 -8.36 3.23
C TYR A 26 -5.23 -8.87 4.13
N VAL A 27 -6.38 -8.18 4.17
CA VAL A 27 -7.57 -8.66 4.91
C VAL A 27 -8.05 -9.98 4.34
N LEU A 28 -8.17 -10.10 3.02
CA LEU A 28 -8.62 -11.33 2.37
C LEU A 28 -7.63 -12.48 2.59
N SER A 29 -6.33 -12.21 2.55
CA SER A 29 -5.29 -13.20 2.86
C SER A 29 -5.40 -13.71 4.28
N LEU A 30 -5.64 -12.81 5.25
CA LEU A 30 -5.89 -13.17 6.64
C LEU A 30 -7.14 -14.03 6.79
N VAL A 31 -8.25 -13.62 6.19
CA VAL A 31 -9.52 -14.36 6.21
C VAL A 31 -9.35 -15.74 5.59
N SER A 32 -8.65 -15.84 4.45
CA SER A 32 -8.34 -17.11 3.79
C SER A 32 -7.52 -18.04 4.68
N ALA A 33 -6.50 -17.51 5.37
CA ALA A 33 -5.70 -18.27 6.32
C ALA A 33 -6.54 -18.80 7.49
N LEU A 34 -7.51 -18.00 7.97
CA LEU A 34 -8.44 -18.40 9.03
C LEU A 34 -9.38 -19.55 8.59
N PHE A 35 -9.84 -19.55 7.35
CA PHE A 35 -10.72 -20.60 6.83
C PHE A 35 -9.98 -21.90 6.50
N GLN A 36 -8.71 -21.85 6.12
CA GLN A 36 -7.92 -23.05 5.80
C GLN A 36 -7.54 -23.87 7.03
N THR A 37 -7.51 -23.27 8.19
CA THR A 37 -7.20 -23.95 9.44
C THR A 37 -8.50 -24.17 10.22
N GLN A 38 -9.12 -25.33 10.04
CA GLN A 38 -10.39 -25.74 10.70
C GLN A 38 -10.39 -25.69 12.23
N SER A 39 -9.29 -25.34 12.87
CA SER A 39 -9.16 -25.14 14.30
C SER A 39 -7.99 -24.21 14.61
N ILE A 40 -8.20 -22.89 14.49
CA ILE A 40 -7.21 -21.96 15.02
C ILE A 40 -7.59 -21.66 16.48
N PRO A 41 -6.82 -22.09 17.47
CA PRO A 41 -6.96 -21.53 18.81
C PRO A 41 -6.67 -20.02 18.72
N VAL A 42 -7.48 -19.22 19.42
CA VAL A 42 -7.43 -17.75 19.41
C VAL A 42 -6.02 -17.19 19.64
N ASN A 43 -5.16 -17.92 20.36
CA ASN A 43 -3.75 -17.62 20.57
C ASN A 43 -2.89 -17.69 19.29
N LYS A 44 -3.30 -18.39 18.21
CA LYS A 44 -2.61 -18.36 16.92
C LYS A 44 -3.04 -17.17 16.05
N LEU A 45 -4.24 -16.62 16.27
CA LEU A 45 -4.68 -15.37 15.62
C LEU A 45 -3.76 -14.18 15.93
N PHE A 46 -3.06 -14.27 17.07
CA PHE A 46 -2.02 -13.32 17.48
C PHE A 46 -0.62 -13.87 17.24
N GLY A 47 -0.45 -14.88 16.40
CA GLY A 47 0.84 -15.28 15.87
C GLY A 47 1.53 -14.10 15.20
N ILE A 48 2.87 -14.09 15.19
CA ILE A 48 3.65 -12.96 14.65
C ILE A 48 3.22 -12.64 13.22
N THR A 49 2.96 -13.64 12.39
CA THR A 49 2.60 -13.49 10.98
C THR A 49 1.21 -12.91 10.79
N GLU A 50 0.20 -13.49 11.44
CA GLU A 50 -1.20 -13.06 11.32
C GLU A 50 -1.43 -11.68 11.95
N GLY A 51 -0.82 -11.44 13.11
CA GLY A 51 -0.85 -10.13 13.76
C GLY A 51 -0.23 -9.04 12.89
N THR A 52 0.82 -9.36 12.14
CA THR A 52 1.45 -8.42 11.23
C THR A 52 0.59 -8.12 9.99
N PHE A 53 -0.06 -9.14 9.41
CA PHE A 53 -1.01 -8.92 8.30
C PHE A 53 -2.16 -8.02 8.74
N LEU A 54 -2.70 -8.23 9.93
CA LEU A 54 -3.75 -7.39 10.50
C LEU A 54 -3.26 -5.96 10.72
N LEU A 55 -2.08 -5.78 11.31
CA LEU A 55 -1.47 -4.46 11.53
C LEU A 55 -1.27 -3.71 10.21
N LEU A 56 -0.67 -4.36 9.21
CA LEU A 56 -0.43 -3.77 7.89
C LEU A 56 -1.75 -3.38 7.21
N SER A 57 -2.77 -4.25 7.26
CA SER A 57 -4.08 -3.94 6.69
C SER A 57 -4.72 -2.71 7.34
N LEU A 58 -4.65 -2.60 8.67
CA LEU A 58 -5.15 -1.43 9.41
C LEU A 58 -4.41 -0.14 9.03
N ILE A 59 -3.08 -0.20 8.91
CA ILE A 59 -2.26 0.95 8.48
C ILE A 59 -2.68 1.38 7.07
N TYR A 60 -2.80 0.48 6.12
CA TYR A 60 -3.13 0.79 4.73
C TYR A 60 -4.55 1.33 4.58
N CYS A 61 -5.53 0.70 5.22
CA CYS A 61 -6.91 1.18 5.20
C CYS A 61 -7.05 2.56 5.89
N SER A 62 -6.38 2.76 7.03
CA SER A 62 -6.40 4.07 7.72
C SER A 62 -5.74 5.16 6.87
N GLY A 63 -4.63 4.85 6.20
CA GLY A 63 -3.97 5.74 5.25
C GLY A 63 -4.92 6.21 4.15
N ALA A 64 -5.66 5.29 3.55
CA ALA A 64 -6.65 5.60 2.52
C ALA A 64 -7.79 6.47 3.08
N ILE A 65 -8.32 6.16 4.27
CA ILE A 65 -9.37 6.97 4.92
C ILE A 65 -8.88 8.40 5.18
N PHE A 66 -7.68 8.57 5.72
CA PHE A 66 -7.11 9.90 5.96
C PHE A 66 -6.80 10.63 4.65
N PHE A 67 -6.45 9.91 3.59
CA PHE A 67 -6.28 10.49 2.27
C PHE A 67 -7.61 11.04 1.72
N PHE A 68 -8.71 10.30 1.82
CA PHE A 68 -10.04 10.79 1.46
C PHE A 68 -10.44 12.02 2.29
N ARG A 69 -10.03 12.08 3.55
CA ARG A 69 -10.22 13.26 4.41
C ARG A 69 -9.23 14.39 4.14
N LYS A 70 -8.40 14.27 3.11
CA LYS A 70 -7.36 15.26 2.69
C LYS A 70 -6.39 15.65 3.79
N LYS A 71 -6.10 14.74 4.71
CA LYS A 71 -5.11 14.97 5.74
C LYS A 71 -3.72 14.61 5.22
N ASN A 72 -2.72 15.42 5.55
CA ASN A 72 -1.32 15.19 5.17
C ASN A 72 -0.82 13.78 5.60
N ILE A 73 -1.25 13.31 6.77
CA ILE A 73 -0.92 11.96 7.25
C ILE A 73 -1.41 10.86 6.30
N GLY A 74 -2.56 11.06 5.66
CA GLY A 74 -3.07 10.12 4.65
C GLY A 74 -2.15 10.05 3.43
N TRP A 75 -1.63 11.20 2.96
CA TRP A 75 -0.65 11.23 1.89
C TRP A 75 0.64 10.50 2.29
N ILE A 76 1.15 10.74 3.51
CA ILE A 76 2.38 10.11 4.04
C ILE A 76 2.24 8.58 4.04
N ILE A 77 1.15 8.07 4.63
CA ILE A 77 0.92 6.62 4.71
C ILE A 77 0.74 6.01 3.32
N CYS A 78 -0.05 6.63 2.44
CA CYS A 78 -0.25 6.14 1.08
C CYS A 78 1.06 6.13 0.28
N ALA A 79 1.90 7.16 0.40
CA ALA A 79 3.19 7.23 -0.27
C ALA A 79 4.14 6.13 0.24
N ALA A 80 4.24 5.95 1.57
CA ALA A 80 5.07 4.92 2.17
C ALA A 80 4.60 3.51 1.78
N THR A 81 3.28 3.27 1.75
CA THR A 81 2.69 1.99 1.31
C THR A 81 3.04 1.67 -0.14
N LEU A 82 2.83 2.62 -1.05
CA LEU A 82 3.15 2.40 -2.47
C LEU A 82 4.65 2.17 -2.69
N LEU A 83 5.52 2.91 -2.00
CA LEU A 83 6.97 2.69 -2.06
C LEU A 83 7.34 1.28 -1.57
N ASN A 84 6.77 0.84 -0.46
CA ASN A 84 7.02 -0.51 0.07
C ASN A 84 6.60 -1.58 -0.94
N PHE A 85 5.42 -1.45 -1.53
CA PHE A 85 4.93 -2.41 -2.53
C PHE A 85 5.72 -2.40 -3.83
N VAL A 86 6.20 -1.24 -4.29
CA VAL A 86 7.10 -1.17 -5.44
C VAL A 86 8.34 -2.02 -5.20
N VAL A 87 8.95 -1.95 -4.01
CA VAL A 87 10.14 -2.76 -3.68
C VAL A 87 9.81 -4.25 -3.61
N VAL A 88 8.70 -4.62 -2.98
CA VAL A 88 8.26 -6.02 -2.88
C VAL A 88 7.98 -6.62 -4.27
N VAL A 89 7.21 -5.91 -5.10
CA VAL A 89 6.85 -6.39 -6.45
C VAL A 89 8.05 -6.36 -7.39
N PHE A 90 8.99 -5.43 -7.22
CA PHE A 90 10.23 -5.38 -7.99
C PHE A 90 11.07 -6.65 -7.83
N LYS A 91 11.14 -7.22 -6.62
CA LYS A 91 11.75 -8.55 -6.43
C LYS A 91 11.04 -9.62 -7.25
N GLY A 92 9.71 -9.58 -7.29
CA GLY A 92 8.92 -10.47 -8.15
C GLY A 92 9.26 -10.31 -9.63
N VAL A 93 9.41 -9.05 -10.11
CA VAL A 93 9.81 -8.76 -11.50
C VAL A 93 11.20 -9.33 -11.81
N ILE A 94 12.17 -9.20 -10.90
CA ILE A 94 13.51 -9.78 -11.09
C ILE A 94 13.41 -11.31 -11.22
N ASN A 95 12.67 -11.96 -10.32
CA ASN A 95 12.51 -13.42 -10.35
C ASN A 95 11.87 -13.90 -11.66
N VAL A 96 10.86 -13.19 -12.14
CA VAL A 96 10.17 -13.49 -13.40
C VAL A 96 11.08 -13.24 -14.60
N SER A 97 11.91 -12.20 -14.59
CA SER A 97 12.84 -11.89 -15.68
C SER A 97 13.96 -12.94 -15.85
N GLN A 98 14.25 -13.70 -14.79
CA GLN A 98 15.20 -14.81 -14.83
C GLN A 98 14.56 -16.14 -15.29
N SER A 99 13.25 -16.18 -15.41
CA SER A 99 12.54 -17.35 -15.90
C SER A 99 12.71 -17.51 -17.42
N PRO A 100 12.99 -18.72 -17.93
CA PRO A 100 13.16 -18.94 -19.37
C PRO A 100 11.83 -18.85 -20.15
N ARG A 101 10.72 -18.77 -19.47
CA ARG A 101 9.36 -18.70 -20.09
C ARG A 101 8.63 -17.46 -19.60
N PHE A 102 8.19 -16.63 -20.55
CA PHE A 102 7.27 -15.54 -20.28
C PHE A 102 5.85 -16.09 -20.29
N ASP A 103 5.27 -16.28 -19.12
CA ASP A 103 3.92 -16.81 -18.94
C ASP A 103 2.93 -15.72 -18.49
N ALA A 104 1.66 -16.12 -18.32
CA ALA A 104 0.61 -15.21 -17.86
C ALA A 104 0.92 -14.60 -16.46
N TYR A 105 1.62 -15.35 -15.60
CA TYR A 105 2.06 -14.87 -14.30
C TYR A 105 3.08 -13.73 -14.43
N ALA A 106 4.06 -13.89 -15.33
CA ALA A 106 5.05 -12.87 -15.64
C ALA A 106 4.38 -11.57 -16.10
N ALA A 107 3.45 -11.67 -17.04
CA ALA A 107 2.68 -10.54 -17.55
C ALA A 107 1.90 -9.84 -16.42
N MET A 108 1.28 -10.59 -15.52
CA MET A 108 0.51 -10.07 -14.40
C MET A 108 1.41 -9.29 -13.41
N VAL A 109 2.57 -9.85 -13.03
CA VAL A 109 3.51 -9.22 -12.09
C VAL A 109 4.05 -7.91 -12.67
N ILE A 110 4.46 -7.91 -13.95
CA ILE A 110 4.97 -6.70 -14.63
C ILE A 110 3.87 -5.65 -14.76
N SER A 111 2.66 -6.03 -15.15
CA SER A 111 1.53 -5.10 -15.27
C SER A 111 1.19 -4.46 -13.93
N PHE A 112 1.18 -5.25 -12.85
CA PHE A 112 0.92 -4.75 -11.50
C PHE A 112 2.02 -3.78 -11.04
N PHE A 113 3.29 -4.09 -11.34
CA PHE A 113 4.42 -3.21 -11.06
C PHE A 113 4.26 -1.85 -11.76
N LEU A 114 3.90 -1.85 -13.05
CA LEU A 114 3.67 -0.61 -13.81
C LEU A 114 2.51 0.21 -13.22
N LEU A 115 1.42 -0.44 -12.79
CA LEU A 115 0.30 0.24 -12.12
C LEU A 115 0.73 0.90 -10.81
N LEU A 116 1.58 0.24 -10.01
CA LEU A 116 2.13 0.81 -8.78
C LEU A 116 3.01 2.03 -9.06
N LEU A 117 3.88 1.96 -10.07
CA LEU A 117 4.71 3.10 -10.47
C LEU A 117 3.84 4.27 -10.94
N MET A 118 2.80 4.01 -11.72
CA MET A 118 1.87 5.04 -12.17
C MET A 118 1.14 5.69 -10.98
N ALA A 119 0.69 4.90 -10.00
CA ALA A 119 0.06 5.40 -8.79
C ALA A 119 1.01 6.30 -7.99
N LEU A 120 2.29 5.92 -7.89
CA LEU A 120 3.33 6.72 -7.25
C LEU A 120 3.54 8.06 -7.96
N VAL A 121 3.71 8.05 -9.28
CA VAL A 121 3.86 9.29 -10.08
C VAL A 121 2.68 10.22 -9.87
N PHE A 122 1.45 9.70 -9.83
CA PHE A 122 0.26 10.52 -9.59
C PHE A 122 0.23 11.11 -8.17
N LEU A 123 0.67 10.35 -7.17
CA LEU A 123 0.72 10.80 -5.80
C LEU A 123 1.79 11.90 -5.58
N PHE A 124 2.93 11.79 -6.26
CA PHE A 124 4.02 12.78 -6.19
C PHE A 124 3.84 13.96 -7.15
N ASN A 125 2.74 14.03 -7.90
CA ASN A 125 2.44 15.16 -8.76
C ASN A 125 2.35 16.46 -7.95
N LYS A 126 2.85 17.57 -8.50
CA LYS A 126 2.87 18.90 -7.86
C LYS A 126 1.50 19.32 -7.32
N ASN A 127 0.45 19.10 -8.11
CA ASN A 127 -0.92 19.48 -7.72
C ASN A 127 -1.43 18.67 -6.52
N THR A 128 -1.15 17.36 -6.48
CA THR A 128 -1.49 16.51 -5.34
C THR A 128 -0.74 16.94 -4.10
N ARG A 129 0.56 17.18 -4.19
CA ARG A 129 1.39 17.63 -3.06
C ARG A 129 0.91 18.96 -2.47
N LEU A 130 0.59 19.93 -3.32
CA LEU A 130 0.05 21.23 -2.86
C LEU A 130 -1.29 21.06 -2.13
N LYS A 131 -2.16 20.20 -2.64
CA LYS A 131 -3.48 19.93 -2.05
C LYS A 131 -3.41 19.30 -0.66
N PHE A 132 -2.39 18.49 -0.41
CA PHE A 132 -2.15 17.84 0.89
C PHE A 132 -1.16 18.62 1.78
N ALA A 133 -0.76 19.84 1.39
CA ALA A 133 0.21 20.67 2.09
C ALA A 133 1.50 19.89 2.45
N VAL A 134 2.01 19.14 1.47
CA VAL A 134 3.22 18.32 1.64
C VAL A 134 4.44 19.20 1.78
N SER A 135 5.09 19.12 2.92
CA SER A 135 6.30 19.85 3.29
C SER A 135 7.52 18.92 3.33
N ASN A 136 8.72 19.48 3.51
CA ASN A 136 9.93 18.69 3.72
C ASN A 136 9.82 17.73 4.91
N LYS A 137 9.12 18.15 5.98
CA LYS A 137 8.83 17.28 7.14
C LYS A 137 7.96 16.08 6.74
N SER A 138 7.00 16.27 5.82
CA SER A 138 6.16 15.18 5.32
C SER A 138 6.98 14.13 4.57
N TYR A 139 8.00 14.55 3.80
CA TYR A 139 8.91 13.60 3.13
C TYR A 139 9.74 12.80 4.13
N LEU A 140 10.30 13.46 5.15
CA LEU A 140 11.05 12.76 6.21
C LEU A 140 10.17 11.73 6.93
N LEU A 141 8.93 12.11 7.27
CA LEU A 141 7.97 11.19 7.87
C LEU A 141 7.60 10.04 6.93
N THR A 142 7.45 10.30 5.64
CA THR A 142 7.19 9.26 4.64
C THR A 142 8.34 8.24 4.59
N ILE A 143 9.58 8.72 4.61
CA ILE A 143 10.77 7.84 4.64
C ILE A 143 10.80 7.03 5.94
N ALA A 144 10.52 7.64 7.09
CA ALA A 144 10.49 6.94 8.37
C ALA A 144 9.41 5.82 8.39
N VAL A 145 8.18 6.15 7.95
CA VAL A 145 7.09 5.16 7.85
C VAL A 145 7.44 4.06 6.83
N TYR A 146 8.03 4.42 5.69
CA TYR A 146 8.48 3.47 4.69
C TYR A 146 9.53 2.49 5.24
N ILE A 147 10.55 2.98 5.96
CA ILE A 147 11.56 2.12 6.59
C ILE A 147 10.91 1.19 7.61
N MET A 148 9.97 1.70 8.42
CA MET A 148 9.23 0.88 9.38
C MET A 148 8.43 -0.23 8.67
N LEU A 149 7.72 0.09 7.59
CA LEU A 149 6.97 -0.90 6.80
C LEU A 149 7.90 -1.93 6.15
N LEU A 150 9.05 -1.49 5.65
CA LEU A 150 10.08 -2.37 5.10
C LEU A 150 10.59 -3.36 6.15
N LEU A 151 10.97 -2.88 7.32
CA LEU A 151 11.43 -3.74 8.42
C LEU A 151 10.36 -4.77 8.79
N ILE A 152 9.11 -4.37 8.92
CA ILE A 152 8.00 -5.27 9.20
C ILE A 152 7.86 -6.32 8.07
N THR A 153 7.95 -5.91 6.82
CA THR A 153 7.78 -6.81 5.65
C THR A 153 8.94 -7.79 5.47
N PHE A 154 10.16 -7.43 5.92
CA PHE A 154 11.35 -8.29 5.78
C PHE A 154 11.64 -9.13 7.02
N LEU A 155 11.05 -8.83 8.17
CA LEU A 155 11.13 -9.65 9.39
C LEU A 155 10.11 -10.80 9.39
N LEU A 156 9.20 -10.82 8.42
CA LEU A 156 8.21 -11.87 8.16
C LEU A 156 8.70 -12.86 7.10
#